data_c136bd790a61fc6fa61d9f429519d012
#
_entry.id   c136bd790a61fc6fa61d9f429519d012
#
_cell.length_a   1.000
_cell.length_b   1.000
_cell.length_c   1.000
_cell.angle_alpha   90.00
_cell.angle_beta   90.00
_cell.angle_gamma   90.00
#
_symmetry.space_group_name_H-M   'P 1'
#
loop_
_entity.id
_entity.type
_entity.pdbx_description
1 polymer ?
#
loop_
_entity_poly.entity_id
_entity_poly.type
_entity_poly.pdbx_seq_one_letter_code
_entity_poly.pdbx_strand_id
1 'polypeptide(L)'
;MGSIFGTSFRVSTWGESHGGGVGCVIDGCPPRLPITPEEIQVELDRRRPGQSDIVTPRQEEDKCRILSGVFQGRTMGTPIMVAVDNKDARPSAYTEMETMFRPSHADYTYQAKYGIRNWEGGGRSSARETIGRVAAGVVARKVIRTLLPAYEAVAYVRSIHDIDSKVDRTKVTSALVDATPVRCPDSEAAARMIERIKQVRSQGDSIGGTIECVVRGVPAGLGEPVFDKLEADLAKAMMSLPATKGFEIGSGFAGALQTGSEHNDAFLVERGESGLGGLGGGGGRISTATNRSGGIQGGISNGEEIFFRVAFKPTATIAKVQQTVTVDGEAAELAARGRHDACVLPRAVPMVEAMVNLVICDHLLRQHGQNVLP
;
A
#
# COMPACT_ATOMS: atom_id res chain seq x y z
N MET A 1 -7.25 -4.57 18.69
CA MET A 1 -5.93 -3.95 18.90
C MET A 1 -5.31 -3.69 17.54
N GLY A 2 -4.71 -2.49 17.32
CA GLY A 2 -4.36 -1.97 15.99
C GLY A 2 -3.04 -2.46 15.38
N SER A 3 -2.39 -3.49 15.92
CA SER A 3 -1.12 -4.01 15.41
C SER A 3 -1.24 -5.34 14.64
N ILE A 4 -2.47 -5.81 14.46
CA ILE A 4 -2.80 -7.00 13.66
C ILE A 4 -3.78 -6.57 12.57
N PHE A 5 -3.54 -7.00 11.34
CA PHE A 5 -4.38 -6.78 10.17
C PHE A 5 -4.81 -8.13 9.58
N GLY A 6 -6.05 -8.23 9.09
CA GLY A 6 -6.64 -9.45 8.54
C GLY A 6 -7.36 -10.32 9.57
N THR A 7 -8.16 -11.24 9.08
CA THR A 7 -9.00 -12.18 9.86
C THR A 7 -8.52 -13.62 9.68
N SER A 8 -8.46 -14.11 8.45
CA SER A 8 -7.97 -15.44 8.09
C SER A 8 -6.48 -15.41 7.73
N PHE A 9 -6.05 -14.40 6.96
CA PHE A 9 -4.64 -14.14 6.67
C PHE A 9 -4.18 -12.94 7.51
N ARG A 10 -3.59 -13.21 8.67
CA ARG A 10 -3.27 -12.21 9.68
C ARG A 10 -1.81 -11.79 9.61
N VAL A 11 -1.58 -10.49 9.73
CA VAL A 11 -0.24 -9.92 9.74
C VAL A 11 -0.05 -9.01 10.93
N SER A 12 1.00 -9.24 11.71
CA SER A 12 1.49 -8.32 12.74
C SER A 12 2.85 -7.78 12.31
N THR A 13 3.02 -6.45 12.29
CA THR A 13 4.31 -5.82 12.02
C THR A 13 4.98 -5.37 13.32
N TRP A 14 6.30 -5.44 13.37
CA TRP A 14 7.13 -5.13 14.55
C TRP A 14 8.37 -4.33 14.19
N GLY A 15 9.02 -3.77 15.21
CA GLY A 15 10.28 -3.05 15.10
C GLY A 15 10.12 -1.56 14.78
N GLU A 16 11.20 -0.81 15.00
CA GLU A 16 11.30 0.64 14.86
C GLU A 16 12.35 1.04 13.84
N SER A 17 12.21 2.28 13.33
CA SER A 17 13.08 2.83 12.27
C SER A 17 14.56 2.87 12.65
N HIS A 18 14.88 3.08 13.92
CA HIS A 18 16.23 3.18 14.47
C HIS A 18 16.50 2.17 15.59
N GLY A 19 15.65 1.12 15.74
CA GLY A 19 15.91 -0.06 16.55
C GLY A 19 16.77 -1.09 15.82
N GLY A 20 16.89 -2.29 16.35
CA GLY A 20 17.69 -3.37 15.76
C GLY A 20 17.20 -3.88 14.40
N GLY A 21 15.89 -3.77 14.13
CA GLY A 21 15.30 -4.21 12.87
C GLY A 21 13.79 -3.99 12.82
N VAL A 22 13.20 -4.36 11.68
CA VAL A 22 11.77 -4.35 11.42
C VAL A 22 11.35 -5.63 10.72
N GLY A 23 10.06 -5.98 10.79
CA GLY A 23 9.57 -7.15 10.09
C GLY A 23 8.10 -7.40 10.31
N CYS A 24 7.68 -8.63 10.02
CA CYS A 24 6.31 -9.09 10.23
C CYS A 24 6.27 -10.54 10.72
N VAL A 25 5.15 -10.87 11.33
CA VAL A 25 4.70 -12.26 11.56
C VAL A 25 3.41 -12.43 10.78
N ILE A 26 3.36 -13.44 9.93
CA ILE A 26 2.21 -13.82 9.10
C ILE A 26 1.64 -15.10 9.69
N ASP A 27 0.34 -15.11 10.01
CA ASP A 27 -0.38 -16.26 10.49
C ASP A 27 -1.58 -16.54 9.58
N GLY A 28 -1.96 -17.82 9.40
CA GLY A 28 -3.03 -18.23 8.51
C GLY A 28 -2.60 -18.46 7.05
N CYS A 29 -1.30 -18.42 6.74
CA CYS A 29 -0.81 -18.82 5.43
C CYS A 29 -0.98 -20.34 5.22
N PRO A 30 -1.62 -20.81 4.12
CA PRO A 30 -1.73 -22.22 3.83
C PRO A 30 -0.37 -22.93 3.74
N PRO A 31 -0.27 -24.22 4.13
CA PRO A 31 0.97 -24.98 4.01
C PRO A 31 1.30 -25.32 2.55
N ARG A 32 2.58 -25.73 2.32
CA ARG A 32 3.11 -26.23 1.03
C ARG A 32 3.27 -25.16 -0.06
N LEU A 33 3.01 -23.87 0.23
CA LEU A 33 3.29 -22.80 -0.69
C LEU A 33 4.83 -22.66 -0.85
N PRO A 34 5.39 -22.73 -2.07
CA PRO A 34 6.81 -22.45 -2.26
C PRO A 34 7.07 -20.96 -2.02
N ILE A 35 8.10 -20.63 -1.24
CA ILE A 35 8.52 -19.26 -0.94
C ILE A 35 10.01 -19.20 -0.60
N THR A 36 10.70 -18.20 -1.12
CA THR A 36 12.09 -17.92 -0.79
C THR A 36 12.29 -16.47 -0.37
N PRO A 37 13.37 -16.14 0.37
CA PRO A 37 13.72 -14.76 0.71
C PRO A 37 13.92 -13.89 -0.53
N GLU A 38 14.47 -14.44 -1.62
CA GLU A 38 14.76 -13.72 -2.87
C GLU A 38 13.47 -13.22 -3.53
N GLU A 39 12.40 -14.00 -3.49
CA GLU A 39 11.10 -13.58 -4.01
C GLU A 39 10.51 -12.41 -3.23
N ILE A 40 10.72 -12.37 -1.91
CA ILE A 40 10.32 -11.25 -1.06
C ILE A 40 11.21 -10.04 -1.34
N GLN A 41 12.51 -10.27 -1.53
CA GLN A 41 13.51 -9.23 -1.76
C GLN A 41 13.20 -8.38 -2.99
N VAL A 42 12.70 -8.97 -4.07
CA VAL A 42 12.31 -8.23 -5.29
C VAL A 42 11.36 -7.07 -4.97
N GLU A 43 10.35 -7.29 -4.15
CA GLU A 43 9.40 -6.23 -3.78
C GLU A 43 9.94 -5.28 -2.71
N LEU A 44 10.80 -5.77 -1.82
CA LEU A 44 11.50 -4.91 -0.88
C LEU A 44 12.47 -3.97 -1.60
N ASP A 45 13.12 -4.43 -2.67
CA ASP A 45 13.98 -3.59 -3.53
C ASP A 45 13.18 -2.49 -4.23
N ARG A 46 11.95 -2.76 -4.66
CA ARG A 46 11.04 -1.72 -5.19
C ARG A 46 10.64 -0.70 -4.13
N ARG A 47 10.62 -1.07 -2.85
CA ARG A 47 10.21 -0.22 -1.73
C ARG A 47 11.38 0.53 -1.09
N ARG A 48 12.61 -0.04 -1.07
CA ARG A 48 13.77 0.47 -0.31
C ARG A 48 14.09 1.94 -0.60
N PRO A 49 14.80 2.64 0.32
CA PRO A 49 15.34 3.97 0.07
C PRO A 49 16.54 3.92 -0.92
N GLY A 50 16.96 5.07 -1.44
CA GLY A 50 18.17 5.18 -2.24
C GLY A 50 18.08 4.61 -3.67
N GLN A 51 16.88 4.40 -4.21
CA GLN A 51 16.68 3.81 -5.54
C GLN A 51 16.97 4.78 -6.70
N SER A 52 16.83 6.07 -6.47
CA SER A 52 17.00 7.11 -7.48
C SER A 52 17.28 8.48 -6.83
N ASP A 53 17.58 9.47 -7.66
CA ASP A 53 17.85 10.85 -7.27
C ASP A 53 16.60 11.63 -6.81
N ILE A 54 15.39 11.08 -6.94
CA ILE A 54 14.14 11.70 -6.49
C ILE A 54 13.61 11.16 -5.15
N VAL A 55 14.26 10.15 -4.57
CA VAL A 55 13.93 9.59 -3.25
C VAL A 55 14.99 9.93 -2.21
N THR A 56 14.75 9.55 -0.96
CA THR A 56 15.70 9.78 0.14
C THR A 56 17.09 9.22 -0.16
N PRO A 57 18.17 9.94 0.22
CA PRO A 57 19.54 9.46 0.04
C PRO A 57 19.98 8.41 1.07
N ARG A 58 19.11 7.98 1.99
CA ARG A 58 19.39 6.88 2.93
C ARG A 58 19.71 5.63 2.12
N GLN A 59 20.73 4.87 2.56
CA GLN A 59 21.16 3.64 1.91
C GLN A 59 20.82 2.45 2.80
N GLU A 60 19.91 1.60 2.37
CA GLU A 60 19.54 0.36 3.03
C GLU A 60 19.35 -0.73 1.98
N GLU A 61 19.94 -1.86 2.19
CA GLU A 61 19.74 -3.03 1.33
C GLU A 61 18.38 -3.68 1.57
N ASP A 62 17.76 -3.43 2.73
CA ASP A 62 16.52 -4.04 3.22
C ASP A 62 16.53 -5.59 3.06
N LYS A 63 17.70 -6.21 3.26
CA LYS A 63 17.89 -7.65 3.05
C LYS A 63 17.06 -8.46 4.05
N CYS A 64 16.11 -9.22 3.52
CA CYS A 64 15.19 -9.99 4.35
C CYS A 64 15.72 -11.38 4.67
N ARG A 65 15.27 -11.89 5.83
CA ARG A 65 15.46 -13.27 6.28
C ARG A 65 14.12 -13.84 6.72
N ILE A 66 13.85 -15.09 6.36
CA ILE A 66 12.73 -15.86 6.90
C ILE A 66 13.24 -16.64 8.10
N LEU A 67 12.68 -16.37 9.29
CA LEU A 67 13.16 -16.94 10.56
C LEU A 67 12.31 -18.10 11.06
N SER A 68 11.06 -18.26 10.57
CA SER A 68 10.18 -19.38 10.94
C SER A 68 9.13 -19.62 9.87
N GLY A 69 8.38 -20.72 9.98
CA GLY A 69 7.21 -21.03 9.17
C GLY A 69 7.50 -21.61 7.79
N VAL A 70 8.78 -21.78 7.43
CA VAL A 70 9.21 -22.33 6.13
C VAL A 70 10.22 -23.45 6.35
N PHE A 71 10.03 -24.59 5.70
CA PHE A 71 10.95 -25.71 5.70
C PHE A 71 11.12 -26.23 4.27
N GLN A 72 12.37 -26.46 3.85
CA GLN A 72 12.71 -26.87 2.47
C GLN A 72 12.04 -26.01 1.38
N GLY A 73 12.00 -24.68 1.60
CA GLY A 73 11.43 -23.72 0.67
C GLY A 73 9.89 -23.71 0.57
N ARG A 74 9.18 -24.34 1.52
CA ARG A 74 7.72 -24.42 1.55
C ARG A 74 7.17 -23.99 2.91
N THR A 75 6.03 -23.30 2.90
CA THR A 75 5.30 -22.95 4.11
C THR A 75 4.80 -24.19 4.84
N MET A 76 4.76 -24.12 6.18
CA MET A 76 4.34 -25.24 7.04
C MET A 76 2.91 -25.07 7.60
N GLY A 77 2.21 -23.96 7.31
CA GLY A 77 0.93 -23.63 7.96
C GLY A 77 1.09 -23.08 9.38
N THR A 78 2.31 -22.82 9.80
CA THR A 78 2.67 -22.20 11.11
C THR A 78 3.10 -20.75 10.86
N PRO A 79 3.19 -19.89 11.91
CA PRO A 79 3.55 -18.49 11.73
C PRO A 79 4.86 -18.28 10.98
N ILE A 80 4.83 -17.46 9.94
CA ILE A 80 6.00 -17.09 9.13
C ILE A 80 6.54 -15.77 9.67
N MET A 81 7.78 -15.77 10.16
CA MET A 81 8.45 -14.55 10.59
C MET A 81 9.46 -14.09 9.55
N VAL A 82 9.29 -12.84 9.08
CA VAL A 82 10.25 -12.16 8.20
C VAL A 82 10.88 -11.00 8.95
N ALA A 83 12.20 -10.88 8.87
CA ALA A 83 12.98 -9.85 9.52
C ALA A 83 13.95 -9.16 8.57
N VAL A 84 14.15 -7.85 8.78
CA VAL A 84 15.12 -6.99 8.09
C VAL A 84 15.86 -6.17 9.14
N ASP A 85 17.19 -6.27 9.16
CA ASP A 85 18.02 -5.51 10.09
C ASP A 85 18.15 -4.03 9.66
N ASN A 86 18.26 -3.11 10.62
CA ASN A 86 18.58 -1.71 10.35
C ASN A 86 20.11 -1.54 10.32
N LYS A 87 20.67 -1.14 9.17
CA LYS A 87 22.13 -0.95 9.00
C LYS A 87 22.55 0.52 8.99
N ASP A 88 21.75 1.42 8.43
CA ASP A 88 22.05 2.85 8.29
C ASP A 88 21.16 3.72 9.21
N ALA A 89 21.05 3.31 10.48
CA ALA A 89 20.39 4.12 11.50
C ALA A 89 21.36 5.20 12.00
N ARG A 90 20.87 6.46 12.10
CA ARG A 90 21.64 7.62 12.62
C ARG A 90 20.81 8.37 13.64
N PRO A 91 20.71 7.91 14.90
CA PRO A 91 19.92 8.54 15.95
C PRO A 91 20.27 10.01 16.19
N SER A 92 21.57 10.36 16.14
CA SER A 92 22.04 11.72 16.33
C SER A 92 21.46 12.76 15.35
N ALA A 93 20.95 12.36 14.19
CA ALA A 93 20.29 13.25 13.26
C ALA A 93 18.88 13.73 13.74
N TYR A 94 18.40 13.19 14.85
CA TYR A 94 17.06 13.45 15.40
C TYR A 94 17.08 14.06 16.81
N THR A 95 18.22 14.49 17.33
CA THR A 95 18.35 15.01 18.71
C THR A 95 17.42 16.18 18.99
N GLU A 96 17.22 17.10 18.03
CA GLU A 96 16.27 18.23 18.18
C GLU A 96 14.82 17.74 18.39
N MET A 97 14.48 16.56 17.87
CA MET A 97 13.14 15.95 18.01
C MET A 97 12.89 15.36 19.40
N GLU A 98 13.89 15.26 20.25
CA GLU A 98 13.73 14.87 21.64
C GLU A 98 12.89 15.89 22.41
N THR A 99 13.14 17.17 22.16
CA THR A 99 12.52 18.29 22.88
C THR A 99 11.45 19.02 22.08
N MET A 100 11.31 18.78 20.77
CA MET A 100 10.37 19.48 19.90
C MET A 100 9.49 18.52 19.11
N PHE A 101 8.29 18.96 18.74
CA PHE A 101 7.38 18.21 17.89
C PHE A 101 7.49 18.67 16.43
N ARG A 102 7.67 17.75 15.50
CA ARG A 102 7.60 18.07 14.06
C ARG A 102 6.17 18.41 13.65
N PRO A 103 5.91 19.56 13.00
CA PRO A 103 4.58 19.90 12.49
C PRO A 103 4.02 18.79 11.59
N SER A 104 2.75 18.42 11.78
CA SER A 104 2.05 17.38 11.02
C SER A 104 2.67 15.97 11.08
N HIS A 105 3.66 15.73 11.93
CA HIS A 105 4.20 14.39 12.23
C HIS A 105 3.46 13.75 13.41
N ALA A 106 3.63 12.45 13.61
CA ALA A 106 3.00 11.71 14.71
C ALA A 106 3.63 11.98 16.10
N ASP A 107 4.64 12.82 16.22
CA ASP A 107 5.39 13.05 17.45
C ASP A 107 4.47 13.41 18.64
N TYR A 108 3.66 14.46 18.47
CA TYR A 108 2.73 14.93 19.50
C TYR A 108 1.67 13.85 19.83
N THR A 109 1.07 13.25 18.82
CA THR A 109 -0.03 12.31 19.04
C THR A 109 0.42 11.01 19.69
N TYR A 110 1.65 10.54 19.42
CA TYR A 110 2.24 9.41 20.14
C TYR A 110 2.57 9.78 21.59
N GLN A 111 3.16 10.96 21.82
CA GLN A 111 3.43 11.44 23.17
C GLN A 111 2.12 11.57 23.99
N ALA A 112 1.10 12.18 23.42
CA ALA A 112 -0.20 12.36 24.09
C ALA A 112 -0.90 11.03 24.37
N LYS A 113 -0.77 10.04 23.48
CA LYS A 113 -1.45 8.75 23.61
C LYS A 113 -0.75 7.81 24.58
N TYR A 114 0.57 7.72 24.51
CA TYR A 114 1.35 6.70 25.22
C TYR A 114 2.18 7.25 26.39
N GLY A 115 2.26 8.58 26.55
CA GLY A 115 3.12 9.22 27.56
C GLY A 115 4.61 9.20 27.21
N ILE A 116 4.99 8.44 26.18
CA ILE A 116 6.34 8.28 25.69
C ILE A 116 6.32 8.13 24.16
N ARG A 117 7.35 8.61 23.50
CA ARG A 117 7.56 8.42 22.05
C ARG A 117 9.00 8.05 21.74
N ASN A 118 9.23 7.30 20.69
CA ASN A 118 10.55 7.14 20.11
C ASN A 118 10.79 8.30 19.14
N TRP A 119 11.59 9.27 19.54
CA TRP A 119 11.93 10.44 18.73
C TRP A 119 13.00 10.12 17.66
N GLU A 120 13.78 9.05 17.82
CA GLU A 120 14.77 8.59 16.86
C GLU A 120 14.11 8.10 15.58
N GLY A 121 14.00 8.98 14.58
CA GLY A 121 13.39 8.66 13.29
C GLY A 121 11.88 8.35 13.31
N GLY A 122 11.19 8.59 14.45
CA GLY A 122 9.75 8.43 14.60
C GLY A 122 9.27 7.02 14.91
N GLY A 123 10.16 6.09 15.26
CA GLY A 123 9.81 4.76 15.75
C GLY A 123 8.85 4.01 14.82
N ARG A 124 7.70 3.57 15.38
CA ARG A 124 6.63 2.87 14.65
C ARG A 124 5.86 3.76 13.65
N SER A 125 5.89 5.08 13.79
CA SER A 125 5.25 6.00 12.83
C SER A 125 6.05 6.19 11.54
N SER A 126 7.27 5.66 11.48
CA SER A 126 8.13 5.73 10.31
C SER A 126 7.62 4.85 9.17
N ALA A 127 7.77 5.33 7.92
CA ALA A 127 7.48 4.53 6.73
C ALA A 127 8.33 3.24 6.61
N ARG A 128 9.36 3.08 7.45
CA ARG A 128 10.16 1.84 7.48
C ARG A 128 9.34 0.63 7.96
N GLU A 129 8.32 0.84 8.78
CA GLU A 129 7.37 -0.19 9.21
C GLU A 129 6.74 -0.94 8.02
N THR A 130 6.55 -0.27 6.88
CA THR A 130 5.94 -0.86 5.68
C THR A 130 6.77 -2.00 5.04
N ILE A 131 8.03 -2.19 5.44
CA ILE A 131 8.83 -3.39 5.08
C ILE A 131 8.06 -4.66 5.44
N GLY A 132 7.52 -4.74 6.66
CA GLY A 132 6.74 -5.89 7.09
C GLY A 132 5.48 -6.10 6.25
N ARG A 133 4.80 -5.01 5.84
CA ARG A 133 3.62 -5.09 4.99
C ARG A 133 3.96 -5.58 3.59
N VAL A 134 5.04 -5.06 2.98
CA VAL A 134 5.48 -5.48 1.65
C VAL A 134 5.91 -6.94 1.65
N ALA A 135 6.68 -7.37 2.64
CA ALA A 135 7.08 -8.77 2.78
C ALA A 135 5.87 -9.71 2.90
N ALA A 136 4.89 -9.36 3.75
CA ALA A 136 3.66 -10.14 3.90
C ALA A 136 2.80 -10.12 2.63
N GLY A 137 2.75 -8.98 1.92
CA GLY A 137 2.04 -8.84 0.65
C GLY A 137 2.55 -9.75 -0.47
N VAL A 138 3.86 -10.08 -0.47
CA VAL A 138 4.42 -11.07 -1.40
C VAL A 138 3.88 -12.46 -1.11
N VAL A 139 3.88 -12.87 0.16
CA VAL A 139 3.33 -14.19 0.56
C VAL A 139 1.85 -14.27 0.21
N ALA A 140 1.06 -13.21 0.52
CA ALA A 140 -0.35 -13.11 0.18
C ALA A 140 -0.58 -13.23 -1.33
N ARG A 141 0.17 -12.50 -2.16
CA ARG A 141 0.08 -12.58 -3.64
C ARG A 141 0.32 -13.99 -4.16
N LYS A 142 1.27 -14.71 -3.57
CA LYS A 142 1.53 -16.11 -3.97
C LYS A 142 0.37 -17.03 -3.60
N VAL A 143 -0.24 -16.85 -2.42
CA VAL A 143 -1.47 -17.58 -2.05
C VAL A 143 -2.57 -17.29 -3.07
N ILE A 144 -2.84 -16.02 -3.37
CA ILE A 144 -3.88 -15.63 -4.31
C ILE A 144 -3.64 -16.27 -5.68
N ARG A 145 -2.43 -16.16 -6.23
CA ARG A 145 -2.10 -16.70 -7.56
C ARG A 145 -2.15 -18.22 -7.66
N THR A 146 -2.05 -18.94 -6.54
CA THR A 146 -2.29 -20.38 -6.49
C THR A 146 -3.76 -20.73 -6.74
N LEU A 147 -4.68 -19.86 -6.29
CA LEU A 147 -6.13 -20.05 -6.43
C LEU A 147 -6.68 -19.31 -7.65
N LEU A 148 -6.11 -18.16 -7.99
CA LEU A 148 -6.50 -17.26 -9.07
C LEU A 148 -5.26 -16.92 -9.93
N PRO A 149 -4.86 -17.78 -10.89
CA PRO A 149 -3.63 -17.59 -11.67
C PRO A 149 -3.57 -16.28 -12.47
N ALA A 150 -4.72 -15.74 -12.87
CA ALA A 150 -4.85 -14.48 -13.61
C ALA A 150 -4.84 -13.23 -12.72
N TYR A 151 -4.68 -13.38 -11.38
CA TYR A 151 -4.68 -12.27 -10.46
C TYR A 151 -3.49 -11.34 -10.66
N GLU A 152 -3.78 -10.07 -10.76
CA GLU A 152 -2.80 -8.98 -10.83
C GLU A 152 -3.30 -7.77 -10.03
N ALA A 153 -2.41 -7.16 -9.24
CA ALA A 153 -2.60 -5.85 -8.64
C ALA A 153 -1.45 -4.95 -9.07
N VAL A 154 -1.76 -3.84 -9.73
CA VAL A 154 -0.79 -2.88 -10.24
C VAL A 154 -1.17 -1.49 -9.75
N ALA A 155 -0.26 -0.87 -9.00
CA ALA A 155 -0.40 0.51 -8.59
C ALA A 155 0.59 1.40 -9.34
N TYR A 156 0.25 2.66 -9.55
CA TYR A 156 1.11 3.62 -10.22
C TYR A 156 0.84 5.05 -9.72
N VAL A 157 1.83 5.90 -9.86
CA VAL A 157 1.69 7.32 -9.55
C VAL A 157 0.80 7.96 -10.61
N ARG A 158 -0.40 8.37 -10.19
CA ARG A 158 -1.38 9.05 -11.03
C ARG A 158 -1.09 10.53 -11.13
N SER A 159 -0.80 11.19 -10.01
CA SER A 159 -0.45 12.61 -10.01
C SER A 159 0.63 12.95 -8.99
N ILE A 160 1.38 14.00 -9.28
CA ILE A 160 2.26 14.70 -8.34
C ILE A 160 1.87 16.17 -8.38
N HIS A 161 1.41 16.72 -7.24
CA HIS A 161 0.93 18.10 -7.13
C HIS A 161 -0.18 18.39 -8.17
N ASP A 162 0.06 19.33 -9.07
CA ASP A 162 -0.82 19.74 -10.16
C ASP A 162 -0.58 19.02 -11.50
N ILE A 163 0.38 18.08 -11.52
CA ILE A 163 0.69 17.28 -12.71
C ILE A 163 -0.07 15.97 -12.64
N ASP A 164 -1.11 15.85 -13.45
CA ASP A 164 -1.89 14.61 -13.61
C ASP A 164 -1.44 13.86 -14.88
N SER A 165 -1.45 12.53 -14.81
CA SER A 165 -1.11 11.66 -15.95
C SER A 165 -2.37 11.26 -16.71
N LYS A 166 -2.22 11.04 -18.03
CA LYS A 166 -3.29 10.56 -18.90
C LYS A 166 -3.09 9.07 -19.19
N VAL A 167 -3.30 8.24 -18.17
CA VAL A 167 -3.10 6.79 -18.26
C VAL A 167 -4.43 6.09 -18.53
N ASP A 168 -4.45 5.26 -19.56
CA ASP A 168 -5.51 4.26 -19.75
C ASP A 168 -5.23 3.08 -18.81
N ARG A 169 -5.98 3.00 -17.70
CA ARG A 169 -5.76 1.99 -16.67
C ARG A 169 -5.86 0.56 -17.20
N THR A 170 -6.64 0.32 -18.25
CA THR A 170 -6.82 -1.03 -18.81
C THR A 170 -5.54 -1.60 -19.43
N LYS A 171 -4.59 -0.73 -19.79
CA LYS A 171 -3.30 -1.06 -20.43
C LYS A 171 -2.11 -1.02 -19.48
N VAL A 172 -2.30 -0.62 -18.23
CA VAL A 172 -1.20 -0.51 -17.26
C VAL A 172 -0.70 -1.90 -16.89
N THR A 173 0.62 -2.06 -16.90
CA THR A 173 1.33 -3.27 -16.44
C THR A 173 2.44 -2.86 -15.47
N SER A 174 2.88 -3.79 -14.62
CA SER A 174 4.01 -3.55 -13.71
C SER A 174 5.28 -3.13 -14.44
N ALA A 175 5.52 -3.66 -15.64
CA ALA A 175 6.67 -3.29 -16.46
C ALA A 175 6.63 -1.81 -16.92
N LEU A 176 5.45 -1.31 -17.31
CA LEU A 176 5.27 0.10 -17.66
C LEU A 176 5.43 1.02 -16.44
N VAL A 177 4.96 0.58 -15.28
CA VAL A 177 5.09 1.33 -14.03
C VAL A 177 6.56 1.47 -13.63
N ASP A 178 7.30 0.38 -13.62
CA ASP A 178 8.70 0.36 -13.19
C ASP A 178 9.68 0.90 -14.25
N ALA A 179 9.20 1.24 -15.47
CA ALA A 179 10.01 1.85 -16.54
C ALA A 179 10.49 3.27 -16.19
N THR A 180 9.84 3.97 -15.26
CA THR A 180 10.21 5.31 -14.83
C THR A 180 10.53 5.36 -13.33
N PRO A 181 11.50 6.18 -12.88
CA PRO A 181 11.84 6.30 -11.46
C PRO A 181 10.69 6.81 -10.59
N VAL A 182 9.76 7.58 -11.17
CA VAL A 182 8.57 8.10 -10.48
C VAL A 182 7.41 7.11 -10.47
N ARG A 183 7.52 5.99 -11.21
CA ARG A 183 6.48 4.96 -11.34
C ARG A 183 5.17 5.48 -11.92
N CYS A 184 5.26 6.33 -12.91
CA CYS A 184 4.14 6.81 -13.72
C CYS A 184 4.26 6.21 -15.13
N PRO A 185 3.25 5.47 -15.64
CA PRO A 185 3.29 4.86 -16.98
C PRO A 185 3.24 5.86 -18.14
N ASP A 186 2.78 7.09 -17.89
CA ASP A 186 2.79 8.19 -18.85
C ASP A 186 4.19 8.86 -18.84
N SER A 187 4.99 8.62 -19.84
CA SER A 187 6.39 9.08 -19.91
C SER A 187 6.54 10.60 -19.93
N GLU A 188 5.60 11.32 -20.55
CA GLU A 188 5.61 12.79 -20.60
C GLU A 188 5.27 13.37 -19.20
N ALA A 189 4.21 12.88 -18.59
CA ALA A 189 3.85 13.25 -17.22
C ALA A 189 4.97 12.86 -16.23
N ALA A 190 5.58 11.68 -16.38
CA ALA A 190 6.68 11.22 -15.55
C ALA A 190 7.88 12.16 -15.58
N ALA A 191 8.27 12.64 -16.75
CA ALA A 191 9.39 13.61 -16.88
C ALA A 191 9.07 14.91 -16.13
N ARG A 192 7.86 15.46 -16.28
CA ARG A 192 7.41 16.67 -15.59
C ARG A 192 7.33 16.47 -14.07
N MET A 193 6.83 15.31 -13.62
CA MET A 193 6.75 14.95 -12.20
C MET A 193 8.14 14.86 -11.57
N ILE A 194 9.12 14.25 -12.25
CA ILE A 194 10.50 14.12 -11.80
C ILE A 194 11.12 15.50 -11.62
N GLU A 195 10.96 16.37 -12.61
CA GLU A 195 11.47 17.75 -12.54
C GLU A 195 10.84 18.54 -11.39
N ARG A 196 9.53 18.40 -11.19
CA ARG A 196 8.81 19.04 -10.09
C ARG A 196 9.29 18.57 -8.72
N ILE A 197 9.53 17.27 -8.56
CA ILE A 197 10.10 16.72 -7.31
C ILE A 197 11.49 17.30 -7.05
N LYS A 198 12.36 17.36 -8.06
CA LYS A 198 13.71 17.94 -7.94
C LYS A 198 13.66 19.42 -7.56
N GLN A 199 12.78 20.19 -8.18
CA GLN A 199 12.56 21.60 -7.86
C GLN A 199 12.14 21.80 -6.39
N VAL A 200 11.13 21.04 -5.93
CA VAL A 200 10.66 21.16 -4.53
C VAL A 200 11.74 20.71 -3.55
N ARG A 201 12.46 19.63 -3.87
CA ARG A 201 13.60 19.16 -3.05
C ARG A 201 14.71 20.21 -2.92
N SER A 202 15.05 20.91 -4.01
CA SER A 202 16.07 21.97 -3.97
C SER A 202 15.68 23.15 -3.07
N GLN A 203 14.38 23.33 -2.84
CA GLN A 203 13.83 24.34 -1.93
C GLN A 203 13.76 23.87 -0.46
N GLY A 204 14.22 22.64 -0.17
CA GLY A 204 14.15 22.05 1.16
C GLY A 204 12.73 21.66 1.59
N ASP A 205 11.82 21.43 0.63
CA ASP A 205 10.40 21.16 0.84
C ASP A 205 10.00 19.75 0.40
N SER A 206 8.73 19.41 0.55
CA SER A 206 8.14 18.13 0.13
C SER A 206 6.85 18.32 -0.63
N ILE A 207 6.45 17.29 -1.39
CA ILE A 207 5.31 17.32 -2.29
C ILE A 207 4.53 16.02 -2.22
N GLY A 208 3.22 16.10 -2.32
CA GLY A 208 2.30 14.97 -2.33
C GLY A 208 1.73 14.68 -3.72
N GLY A 209 0.76 13.81 -3.77
CA GLY A 209 0.06 13.41 -5.00
C GLY A 209 -0.88 12.24 -4.79
N THR A 210 -1.23 11.54 -5.86
CA THR A 210 -2.15 10.39 -5.82
C THR A 210 -1.53 9.16 -6.48
N ILE A 211 -1.85 8.00 -5.91
CA ILE A 211 -1.58 6.69 -6.51
C ILE A 211 -2.92 6.09 -6.92
N GLU A 212 -3.00 5.60 -8.16
CA GLU A 212 -4.11 4.77 -8.61
C GLU A 212 -3.68 3.30 -8.61
N CYS A 213 -4.59 2.41 -8.22
CA CYS A 213 -4.37 0.97 -8.23
C CYS A 213 -5.48 0.29 -9.01
N VAL A 214 -5.09 -0.71 -9.80
CA VAL A 214 -5.98 -1.57 -10.59
C VAL A 214 -5.75 -3.00 -10.17
N VAL A 215 -6.84 -3.72 -9.90
CA VAL A 215 -6.81 -5.14 -9.51
C VAL A 215 -7.62 -5.95 -10.50
N ARG A 216 -7.00 -6.94 -11.11
CA ARG A 216 -7.59 -7.80 -12.13
C ARG A 216 -7.63 -9.25 -11.68
N GLY A 217 -8.49 -10.05 -12.30
CA GLY A 217 -8.58 -11.47 -12.06
C GLY A 217 -9.21 -11.84 -10.71
N VAL A 218 -9.96 -10.92 -10.11
CA VAL A 218 -10.77 -11.17 -8.91
C VAL A 218 -12.16 -11.59 -9.35
N PRO A 219 -12.66 -12.78 -8.92
CA PRO A 219 -14.00 -13.24 -9.27
C PRO A 219 -15.07 -12.40 -8.55
N ALA A 220 -16.31 -12.47 -9.02
CA ALA A 220 -17.45 -12.02 -8.24
C ALA A 220 -17.58 -12.83 -6.94
N GLY A 221 -17.99 -12.18 -5.84
CA GLY A 221 -18.32 -12.84 -4.59
C GLY A 221 -17.38 -12.60 -3.42
N LEU A 222 -16.28 -11.81 -3.57
CA LEU A 222 -15.41 -11.46 -2.44
C LEU A 222 -15.91 -10.21 -1.71
N GLY A 223 -16.05 -10.31 -0.41
CA GLY A 223 -16.52 -9.24 0.48
C GLY A 223 -17.51 -9.76 1.51
N GLU A 224 -17.50 -9.21 2.70
CA GLU A 224 -18.30 -9.64 3.86
C GLU A 224 -19.18 -8.48 4.37
N PRO A 225 -20.32 -8.17 3.72
CA PRO A 225 -21.25 -7.21 4.30
C PRO A 225 -21.74 -7.71 5.68
N VAL A 226 -22.12 -6.84 6.62
CA VAL A 226 -22.40 -5.41 6.40
C VAL A 226 -21.17 -4.54 6.60
N PHE A 227 -20.24 -4.85 7.53
CA PHE A 227 -19.15 -3.97 7.92
C PHE A 227 -17.83 -4.28 7.23
N ASP A 228 -17.52 -5.56 6.97
CA ASP A 228 -16.32 -5.99 6.29
C ASP A 228 -16.52 -6.02 4.75
N LYS A 229 -17.13 -4.97 4.21
CA LYS A 229 -17.22 -4.78 2.77
C LYS A 229 -15.83 -4.72 2.16
N LEU A 230 -15.64 -5.27 0.97
CA LEU A 230 -14.34 -5.30 0.32
C LEU A 230 -13.75 -3.89 0.14
N GLU A 231 -14.56 -2.91 -0.28
CA GLU A 231 -14.12 -1.52 -0.37
C GLU A 231 -13.79 -0.88 0.97
N ALA A 232 -14.49 -1.27 2.05
CA ALA A 232 -14.21 -0.76 3.39
C ALA A 232 -12.87 -1.27 3.91
N ASP A 233 -12.54 -2.55 3.70
CA ASP A 233 -11.26 -3.12 4.08
C ASP A 233 -10.12 -2.60 3.19
N LEU A 234 -10.34 -2.37 1.89
CA LEU A 234 -9.39 -1.68 1.03
C LEU A 234 -9.13 -0.26 1.52
N ALA A 235 -10.17 0.50 1.87
CA ALA A 235 -10.03 1.85 2.42
C ALA A 235 -9.26 1.84 3.74
N LYS A 236 -9.59 0.95 4.67
CA LYS A 236 -8.87 0.76 5.94
C LYS A 236 -7.40 0.42 5.70
N ALA A 237 -7.11 -0.48 4.76
CA ALA A 237 -5.75 -0.85 4.39
C ALA A 237 -4.96 0.36 3.89
N MET A 238 -5.51 1.12 2.94
CA MET A 238 -4.88 2.30 2.36
C MET A 238 -4.71 3.42 3.37
N MET A 239 -5.76 3.72 4.16
CA MET A 239 -5.71 4.79 5.17
C MET A 239 -4.80 4.44 6.37
N SER A 240 -4.39 3.18 6.51
CA SER A 240 -3.39 2.74 7.49
C SER A 240 -1.94 2.98 7.04
N LEU A 241 -1.71 3.30 5.78
CA LEU A 241 -0.37 3.63 5.25
C LEU A 241 0.08 5.01 5.75
N PRO A 242 1.40 5.22 5.98
CA PRO A 242 1.91 6.54 6.32
C PRO A 242 1.61 7.58 5.23
N ALA A 243 1.30 8.81 5.65
CA ALA A 243 1.01 9.97 4.82
C ALA A 243 -0.28 9.93 4.00
N THR A 244 -1.10 8.90 4.08
CA THR A 244 -2.40 8.85 3.38
C THR A 244 -3.42 9.81 4.00
N LYS A 245 -4.25 10.43 3.16
CA LYS A 245 -5.28 11.40 3.55
C LYS A 245 -6.59 11.28 2.79
N GLY A 246 -6.66 10.44 1.77
CA GLY A 246 -7.88 10.21 1.02
C GLY A 246 -7.88 8.87 0.32
N PHE A 247 -9.08 8.34 0.15
CA PHE A 247 -9.36 7.12 -0.62
C PHE A 247 -10.66 7.32 -1.38
N GLU A 248 -10.67 6.92 -2.64
CA GLU A 248 -11.90 6.85 -3.44
C GLU A 248 -11.84 5.64 -4.36
N ILE A 249 -12.99 5.00 -4.56
CA ILE A 249 -13.15 3.82 -5.41
C ILE A 249 -14.08 4.10 -6.58
N GLY A 250 -13.80 3.50 -7.74
CA GLY A 250 -14.61 3.71 -8.94
C GLY A 250 -14.67 5.17 -9.34
N SER A 251 -15.90 5.68 -9.55
CA SER A 251 -16.16 7.10 -9.85
C SER A 251 -15.83 8.03 -8.67
N GLY A 252 -15.73 7.48 -7.44
CA GLY A 252 -15.35 8.24 -6.24
C GLY A 252 -16.21 9.48 -6.01
N PHE A 253 -15.60 10.61 -5.64
CA PHE A 253 -16.30 11.87 -5.41
C PHE A 253 -16.99 12.42 -6.66
N ALA A 254 -16.49 12.13 -7.87
CA ALA A 254 -17.14 12.54 -9.11
C ALA A 254 -18.50 11.86 -9.32
N GLY A 255 -18.69 10.64 -8.79
CA GLY A 255 -19.98 9.95 -8.83
C GLY A 255 -21.09 10.67 -8.07
N ALA A 256 -20.74 11.45 -7.03
CA ALA A 256 -21.71 12.25 -6.27
C ALA A 256 -22.36 13.40 -7.10
N LEU A 257 -21.78 13.75 -8.26
CA LEU A 257 -22.29 14.75 -9.18
C LEU A 257 -23.17 14.15 -10.29
N GLN A 258 -23.34 12.83 -10.31
CA GLN A 258 -24.10 12.09 -11.31
C GLN A 258 -25.50 11.73 -10.79
N THR A 259 -26.45 11.64 -11.69
CA THR A 259 -27.76 11.04 -11.40
C THR A 259 -27.64 9.51 -11.36
N GLY A 260 -28.62 8.82 -10.75
CA GLY A 260 -28.60 7.36 -10.68
C GLY A 260 -28.54 6.69 -12.07
N SER A 261 -29.27 7.25 -13.05
CA SER A 261 -29.26 6.74 -14.44
C SER A 261 -27.92 6.94 -15.15
N GLU A 262 -27.17 7.98 -14.81
CA GLU A 262 -25.81 8.21 -15.33
C GLU A 262 -24.78 7.34 -14.65
N HIS A 263 -24.95 7.06 -13.35
CA HIS A 263 -23.99 6.31 -12.55
C HIS A 263 -24.16 4.79 -12.68
N ASN A 264 -25.38 4.28 -12.87
CA ASN A 264 -25.65 2.84 -12.88
C ASN A 264 -24.87 2.10 -13.97
N ASP A 265 -24.17 1.04 -13.58
CA ASP A 265 -23.46 0.13 -14.47
C ASP A 265 -24.45 -0.93 -14.99
N ALA A 266 -24.92 -0.82 -16.23
CA ALA A 266 -25.86 -1.76 -16.84
C ALA A 266 -25.22 -3.14 -16.99
N PHE A 267 -25.92 -4.21 -16.58
CA PHE A 267 -25.44 -5.56 -16.74
C PHE A 267 -25.50 -6.03 -18.20
N LEU A 268 -24.49 -6.78 -18.59
CA LEU A 268 -24.34 -7.44 -19.88
C LEU A 268 -24.16 -8.94 -19.69
N VAL A 269 -24.57 -9.72 -20.70
CA VAL A 269 -24.30 -11.14 -20.79
C VAL A 269 -23.27 -11.35 -21.90
N GLU A 270 -22.04 -11.72 -21.52
CA GLU A 270 -21.01 -12.14 -22.47
C GLU A 270 -21.24 -13.60 -22.86
N ARG A 271 -21.65 -13.85 -24.10
CA ARG A 271 -21.75 -15.18 -24.67
C ARG A 271 -20.33 -15.64 -25.06
N GLY A 272 -19.67 -16.43 -24.23
CA GLY A 272 -18.38 -17.02 -24.51
C GLY A 272 -18.37 -18.51 -24.19
N GLU A 273 -17.50 -19.27 -24.84
CA GLU A 273 -17.26 -20.67 -24.53
C GLU A 273 -16.90 -20.79 -23.04
N SER A 274 -17.49 -21.79 -22.39
CA SER A 274 -17.46 -22.14 -20.98
C SER A 274 -16.09 -21.90 -20.30
N GLY A 275 -15.91 -20.70 -19.75
CA GLY A 275 -14.84 -20.38 -18.80
C GLY A 275 -15.40 -20.41 -17.40
N LEU A 276 -14.66 -20.99 -16.47
CA LEU A 276 -14.88 -21.20 -15.04
C LEU A 276 -16.02 -20.36 -14.44
N GLY A 277 -17.21 -20.95 -14.39
CA GLY A 277 -18.45 -20.28 -14.02
C GLY A 277 -18.47 -19.86 -12.57
N GLY A 278 -19.00 -18.67 -12.34
CA GLY A 278 -19.65 -18.35 -11.08
C GLY A 278 -20.78 -19.33 -10.80
N LEU A 279 -21.14 -19.50 -9.55
CA LEU A 279 -22.16 -20.42 -9.00
C LEU A 279 -23.54 -20.20 -9.63
N GLY A 280 -23.74 -20.68 -10.85
CA GLY A 280 -25.02 -20.60 -11.57
C GLY A 280 -24.89 -21.34 -12.90
N GLY A 281 -25.39 -22.56 -12.96
CA GLY A 281 -25.29 -23.42 -14.11
C GLY A 281 -25.85 -22.83 -15.39
N GLY A 282 -25.05 -22.82 -16.45
CA GLY A 282 -25.50 -22.72 -17.84
C GLY A 282 -25.74 -21.29 -18.33
N GLY A 283 -24.76 -20.67 -19.00
CA GLY A 283 -24.96 -19.53 -19.89
C GLY A 283 -24.19 -18.29 -19.46
N GLY A 284 -23.18 -17.89 -20.19
CA GLY A 284 -22.52 -16.59 -20.26
C GLY A 284 -22.00 -15.96 -18.95
N ARG A 285 -20.86 -15.27 -19.03
CA ARG A 285 -20.36 -14.42 -17.96
C ARG A 285 -21.23 -13.16 -17.86
N ILE A 286 -21.64 -12.78 -16.62
CA ILE A 286 -22.24 -11.48 -16.37
C ILE A 286 -21.11 -10.45 -16.22
N SER A 287 -21.19 -9.37 -16.97
CA SER A 287 -20.27 -8.22 -16.94
C SER A 287 -21.07 -6.92 -16.85
N THR A 288 -20.41 -5.77 -16.85
CA THR A 288 -21.06 -4.46 -16.85
C THR A 288 -20.60 -3.60 -18.02
N ALA A 289 -21.51 -2.79 -18.57
CA ALA A 289 -21.24 -1.89 -19.70
C ALA A 289 -20.26 -0.75 -19.33
N THR A 290 -20.28 -0.36 -18.08
CA THR A 290 -19.40 0.64 -17.48
C THR A 290 -18.93 0.10 -16.13
N ASN A 291 -17.93 0.73 -15.50
CA ASN A 291 -17.41 0.29 -14.20
C ASN A 291 -17.27 1.50 -13.27
N ARG A 292 -18.35 2.25 -13.07
CA ARG A 292 -18.38 3.40 -12.16
C ARG A 292 -18.35 2.97 -10.70
N SER A 293 -18.87 1.79 -10.41
CA SER A 293 -18.81 1.15 -9.09
C SER A 293 -17.38 0.71 -8.68
N GLY A 294 -16.44 0.67 -9.64
CA GLY A 294 -15.06 0.27 -9.35
C GLY A 294 -14.88 -1.20 -9.01
N GLY A 295 -15.69 -2.10 -9.62
CA GLY A 295 -15.60 -3.54 -9.46
C GLY A 295 -16.24 -4.10 -8.18
N ILE A 296 -16.92 -3.26 -7.38
CA ILE A 296 -17.55 -3.66 -6.10
C ILE A 296 -18.96 -3.08 -6.02
N GLN A 297 -19.93 -3.94 -5.74
CA GLN A 297 -21.33 -3.59 -5.58
C GLN A 297 -21.86 -4.20 -4.30
N GLY A 298 -22.49 -3.39 -3.44
CA GLY A 298 -23.01 -3.85 -2.16
C GLY A 298 -21.95 -4.37 -1.17
N GLY A 299 -20.68 -4.04 -1.40
CA GLY A 299 -19.55 -4.52 -0.59
C GLY A 299 -18.89 -5.79 -1.09
N ILE A 300 -19.34 -6.30 -2.24
CA ILE A 300 -18.91 -7.58 -2.81
C ILE A 300 -18.36 -7.33 -4.22
N SER A 301 -17.25 -7.99 -4.58
CA SER A 301 -16.70 -7.92 -5.93
C SER A 301 -17.69 -8.45 -6.97
N ASN A 302 -17.78 -7.81 -8.13
CA ASN A 302 -18.69 -8.18 -9.21
C ASN A 302 -18.00 -8.86 -10.42
N GLY A 303 -16.67 -9.08 -10.34
CA GLY A 303 -15.88 -9.71 -11.39
C GLY A 303 -15.24 -8.73 -12.39
N GLU A 304 -15.54 -7.44 -12.28
CA GLU A 304 -14.88 -6.39 -13.06
C GLU A 304 -13.54 -5.98 -12.41
N GLU A 305 -12.76 -5.16 -13.13
CA GLU A 305 -11.56 -4.56 -12.55
C GLU A 305 -11.92 -3.75 -11.30
N ILE A 306 -11.26 -4.02 -10.18
CA ILE A 306 -11.34 -3.16 -9.02
C ILE A 306 -10.32 -2.05 -9.20
N PHE A 307 -10.74 -0.79 -9.12
CA PHE A 307 -9.82 0.33 -9.19
C PHE A 307 -10.18 1.43 -8.19
N PHE A 308 -9.13 2.04 -7.63
CA PHE A 308 -9.28 3.06 -6.61
C PHE A 308 -8.08 4.01 -6.63
N ARG A 309 -8.22 5.17 -5.96
CA ARG A 309 -7.16 6.16 -5.80
C ARG A 309 -6.90 6.46 -4.33
N VAL A 310 -5.64 6.71 -4.02
CA VAL A 310 -5.16 7.04 -2.68
C VAL A 310 -4.39 8.35 -2.72
N ALA A 311 -4.80 9.33 -1.90
CA ALA A 311 -4.10 10.59 -1.78
C ALA A 311 -3.04 10.54 -0.67
N PHE A 312 -1.83 10.96 -1.00
CA PHE A 312 -0.70 11.08 -0.10
C PHE A 312 -0.35 12.56 0.12
N LYS A 313 -0.39 13.01 1.38
CA LYS A 313 0.08 14.35 1.71
C LYS A 313 1.60 14.48 1.56
N PRO A 314 2.15 15.70 1.42
CA PRO A 314 3.59 15.93 1.54
C PRO A 314 4.15 15.36 2.84
N THR A 315 5.39 14.89 2.83
CA THR A 315 6.07 14.40 4.04
C THR A 315 6.25 15.54 5.03
N ALA A 316 6.01 15.28 6.31
CA ALA A 316 6.00 16.32 7.34
C ALA A 316 7.40 16.85 7.69
N THR A 317 8.44 16.03 7.49
CA THR A 317 9.81 16.42 7.83
C THR A 317 10.47 17.11 6.64
N ILE A 318 10.69 18.41 6.74
CA ILE A 318 11.28 19.26 5.69
C ILE A 318 12.41 20.11 6.26
N ALA A 319 13.29 20.60 5.39
CA ALA A 319 14.45 21.42 5.78
C ALA A 319 14.12 22.91 5.93
N LYS A 320 12.92 23.35 5.53
CA LYS A 320 12.44 24.71 5.79
C LYS A 320 12.18 24.92 7.28
N VAL A 321 12.45 26.13 7.76
CA VAL A 321 12.07 26.54 9.12
C VAL A 321 10.54 26.52 9.24
N GLN A 322 10.06 25.85 10.28
CA GLN A 322 8.64 25.74 10.60
C GLN A 322 8.42 26.16 12.05
N GLN A 323 7.31 26.85 12.31
CA GLN A 323 6.87 27.15 13.67
C GLN A 323 6.36 25.85 14.32
N THR A 324 6.76 25.63 15.56
CA THR A 324 6.38 24.46 16.36
C THR A 324 6.35 24.80 17.85
N VAL A 325 6.24 23.77 18.67
CA VAL A 325 6.34 23.87 20.13
C VAL A 325 7.27 22.82 20.70
N THR A 326 7.85 23.11 21.84
CA THR A 326 8.59 22.14 22.65
C THR A 326 7.63 21.14 23.32
N VAL A 327 8.18 20.08 23.91
CA VAL A 327 7.43 19.12 24.73
C VAL A 327 6.79 19.78 25.96
N ASP A 328 7.33 20.91 26.41
CA ASP A 328 6.84 21.71 27.56
C ASP A 328 5.81 22.77 27.14
N GLY A 329 5.49 22.86 25.83
CA GLY A 329 4.48 23.78 25.29
C GLY A 329 5.00 25.18 24.96
N GLU A 330 6.31 25.42 24.94
CA GLU A 330 6.91 26.68 24.57
C GLU A 330 7.02 26.82 23.04
N ALA A 331 6.80 28.02 22.52
CA ALA A 331 6.97 28.31 21.10
C ALA A 331 8.43 28.09 20.65
N ALA A 332 8.61 27.43 19.52
CA ALA A 332 9.92 27.09 18.97
C ALA A 332 9.92 27.11 17.43
N GLU A 333 11.10 27.12 16.85
CA GLU A 333 11.31 26.94 15.41
C GLU A 333 12.11 25.68 15.16
N LEU A 334 11.72 24.94 14.13
CA LEU A 334 12.36 23.69 13.74
C LEU A 334 12.64 23.67 12.23
N ALA A 335 13.90 23.48 11.85
CA ALA A 335 14.31 23.11 10.50
C ALA A 335 14.85 21.68 10.54
N ALA A 336 14.00 20.70 10.26
CA ALA A 336 14.36 19.30 10.44
C ALA A 336 15.45 18.87 9.45
N ARG A 337 16.67 18.73 9.95
CA ARG A 337 17.82 18.23 9.20
C ARG A 337 17.76 16.72 9.19
N GLY A 338 17.54 16.10 8.01
CA GLY A 338 17.47 14.64 7.91
C GLY A 338 17.42 14.17 6.47
N ARG A 339 17.46 12.84 6.31
CA ARG A 339 17.39 12.18 5.01
C ARG A 339 15.95 11.74 4.75
N HIS A 340 15.11 12.67 4.28
CA HIS A 340 13.70 12.43 4.05
C HIS A 340 13.39 12.42 2.55
N ASP A 341 12.28 11.73 2.20
CA ASP A 341 11.76 11.76 0.84
C ASP A 341 11.13 13.15 0.58
N ALA A 342 11.53 13.83 -0.48
CA ALA A 342 10.81 15.00 -0.97
C ALA A 342 9.43 14.61 -1.52
N CYS A 343 9.31 13.38 -2.04
CA CYS A 343 8.07 12.77 -2.46
C CYS A 343 8.09 11.28 -2.13
N VAL A 344 7.11 10.81 -1.35
CA VAL A 344 7.04 9.40 -0.93
C VAL A 344 6.40 8.49 -1.97
N LEU A 345 5.66 9.04 -2.94
CA LEU A 345 4.79 8.28 -3.84
C LEU A 345 5.52 7.17 -4.61
N PRO A 346 6.72 7.38 -5.20
CA PRO A 346 7.41 6.32 -5.92
C PRO A 346 7.67 5.06 -5.06
N ARG A 347 7.93 5.27 -3.76
CA ARG A 347 8.15 4.19 -2.80
C ARG A 347 6.86 3.62 -2.23
N ALA A 348 5.76 4.39 -2.28
CA ALA A 348 4.46 3.96 -1.78
C ALA A 348 3.73 3.01 -2.77
N VAL A 349 4.07 3.01 -4.06
CA VAL A 349 3.47 2.11 -5.05
C VAL A 349 3.49 0.64 -4.59
N PRO A 350 4.63 0.00 -4.28
CA PRO A 350 4.65 -1.37 -3.80
C PRO A 350 3.98 -1.56 -2.43
N MET A 351 3.84 -0.50 -1.63
CA MET A 351 3.10 -0.56 -0.36
C MET A 351 1.60 -0.68 -0.61
N VAL A 352 1.07 0.06 -1.59
CA VAL A 352 -0.34 -0.01 -2.02
C VAL A 352 -0.64 -1.41 -2.56
N GLU A 353 0.19 -1.92 -3.48
CA GLU A 353 0.05 -3.27 -4.03
C GLU A 353 0.07 -4.34 -2.93
N ALA A 354 0.98 -4.22 -1.96
CA ALA A 354 1.08 -5.15 -0.84
C ALA A 354 -0.19 -5.15 0.03
N MET A 355 -0.73 -3.99 0.36
CA MET A 355 -1.95 -3.89 1.16
C MET A 355 -3.17 -4.45 0.42
N VAL A 356 -3.27 -4.25 -0.91
CA VAL A 356 -4.28 -4.92 -1.74
C VAL A 356 -4.15 -6.43 -1.65
N ASN A 357 -2.94 -6.96 -1.81
CA ASN A 357 -2.68 -8.39 -1.73
C ASN A 357 -3.12 -8.97 -0.36
N LEU A 358 -2.89 -8.24 0.74
CA LEU A 358 -3.32 -8.65 2.08
C LEU A 358 -4.84 -8.72 2.19
N VAL A 359 -5.56 -7.70 1.70
CA VAL A 359 -7.04 -7.65 1.73
C VAL A 359 -7.63 -8.75 0.87
N ILE A 360 -7.21 -8.86 -0.39
CA ILE A 360 -7.75 -9.87 -1.31
C ILE A 360 -7.46 -11.30 -0.82
N CYS A 361 -6.24 -11.56 -0.29
CA CYS A 361 -5.91 -12.86 0.27
C CYS A 361 -6.79 -13.22 1.46
N ASP A 362 -7.03 -12.28 2.37
CA ASP A 362 -7.88 -12.49 3.55
C ASP A 362 -9.32 -12.84 3.15
N HIS A 363 -9.94 -12.02 2.28
CA HIS A 363 -11.28 -12.26 1.79
C HIS A 363 -11.39 -13.56 0.97
N LEU A 364 -10.38 -13.88 0.16
CA LEU A 364 -10.36 -15.11 -0.63
C LEU A 364 -10.32 -16.36 0.26
N LEU A 365 -9.51 -16.34 1.33
CA LEU A 365 -9.45 -17.45 2.29
C LEU A 365 -10.74 -17.57 3.13
N ARG A 366 -11.35 -16.44 3.51
CA ARG A 366 -12.65 -16.40 4.18
C ARG A 366 -13.72 -17.03 3.29
N GLN A 367 -13.84 -16.59 2.04
CA GLN A 367 -14.78 -17.11 1.06
C GLN A 367 -14.57 -18.62 0.81
N HIS A 368 -13.30 -19.04 0.67
CA HIS A 368 -12.99 -20.48 0.49
C HIS A 368 -13.39 -21.33 1.69
N GLY A 369 -13.26 -20.78 2.91
CA GLY A 369 -13.70 -21.46 4.13
C GLY A 369 -15.22 -21.49 4.34
N GLN A 370 -15.97 -20.58 3.72
CA GLN A 370 -17.44 -20.53 3.79
C GLN A 370 -18.12 -21.37 2.72
N ASN A 371 -17.53 -21.48 1.53
CA ASN A 371 -18.10 -22.23 0.39
C ASN A 371 -17.72 -23.71 0.44
N VAL A 372 -18.06 -24.40 1.52
CA VAL A 372 -17.81 -25.84 1.69
C VAL A 372 -19.01 -26.71 1.33
N LEU A 373 -20.18 -26.11 1.13
CA LEU A 373 -21.39 -26.82 0.67
C LEU A 373 -21.54 -26.69 -0.86
N PRO A 374 -22.04 -27.74 -1.54
CA PRO A 374 -22.23 -27.73 -2.97
C PRO A 374 -23.32 -26.74 -3.44
#